data_5709ec7ddd8d9056ab3fd90c5bc14eeb
#
_entry.id   5709ec7ddd8d9056ab3fd90c5bc14eeb
#
_cell.length_a   1.000
_cell.length_b   1.000
_cell.length_c   1.000
_cell.angle_alpha   90.00
_cell.angle_beta   90.00
_cell.angle_gamma   90.00
#
_symmetry.space_group_name_H-M   'P 1'
#
loop_
_entity.id
_entity.type
_entity.pdbx_description
1 polymer ?
#
loop_
_entity_poly.entity_id
_entity_poly.type
_entity_poly.pdbx_seq_one_letter_code
_entity_poly.pdbx_strand_id
1 'polypeptide(L)'
;MVSNTHPQYNNNLPKWTKCRNSIEGEVKGYVPRLADQSNDEYKAYIERPSFFNATSRTLDALVGLIHSKEAEINIPSQIALMAENITLDDDTLEDFAKNLTVEALAVGRVGVLVDMPSVDRSQYTQAQAEALNLRPYARMYKAESIV
;
A
#
# COMPACT_ATOMS: atom_id res chain seq x y z
N MET A 1 -15.93 15.53 9.95
CA MET A 1 -15.94 14.08 9.68
C MET A 1 -16.89 13.83 8.52
N VAL A 2 -16.42 13.19 7.46
CA VAL A 2 -17.32 12.77 6.37
C VAL A 2 -18.15 11.60 6.90
N SER A 3 -19.44 11.81 7.08
CA SER A 3 -20.35 10.83 7.66
C SER A 3 -20.94 9.83 6.65
N ASN A 4 -20.72 10.05 5.35
CA ASN A 4 -21.24 9.21 4.28
C ASN A 4 -20.09 8.54 3.53
N THR A 5 -19.98 7.24 3.71
CA THR A 5 -19.10 6.37 2.92
C THR A 5 -19.81 5.89 1.66
N HIS A 6 -19.07 5.81 0.56
CA HIS A 6 -19.63 5.29 -0.69
C HIS A 6 -20.09 3.83 -0.51
N PRO A 7 -21.28 3.42 -1.02
CA PRO A 7 -21.80 2.05 -0.83
C PRO A 7 -20.82 0.95 -1.26
N GLN A 8 -20.05 1.17 -2.32
CA GLN A 8 -19.03 0.20 -2.77
C GLN A 8 -17.87 0.05 -1.78
N TYR A 9 -17.54 1.09 -1.01
CA TYR A 9 -16.53 1.02 0.04
C TYR A 9 -16.97 0.02 1.12
N ASN A 10 -18.19 0.19 1.65
CA ASN A 10 -18.74 -0.68 2.68
C ASN A 10 -18.84 -2.14 2.23
N ASN A 11 -19.20 -2.38 0.96
CA ASN A 11 -19.28 -3.74 0.39
C ASN A 11 -17.92 -4.40 0.18
N ASN A 12 -16.87 -3.62 -0.06
CA ASN A 12 -15.54 -4.16 -0.37
C ASN A 12 -14.62 -4.20 0.86
N LEU A 13 -14.84 -3.36 1.86
CA LEU A 13 -14.00 -3.34 3.07
C LEU A 13 -13.79 -4.73 3.71
N PRO A 14 -14.84 -5.57 3.91
CA PRO A 14 -14.64 -6.92 4.45
C PRO A 14 -13.78 -7.82 3.53
N LYS A 15 -13.87 -7.63 2.21
CA LYS A 15 -13.08 -8.39 1.23
C LYS A 15 -11.62 -7.97 1.29
N TRP A 16 -11.33 -6.66 1.33
CA TRP A 16 -9.97 -6.14 1.48
C TRP A 16 -9.32 -6.62 2.77
N THR A 17 -10.05 -6.54 3.89
CA THR A 17 -9.58 -7.07 5.18
C THR A 17 -9.22 -8.55 5.08
N LYS A 18 -10.08 -9.37 4.44
CA LYS A 18 -9.80 -10.79 4.24
C LYS A 18 -8.55 -11.03 3.39
N CYS A 19 -8.37 -10.26 2.31
CA CYS A 19 -7.18 -10.36 1.46
C CYS A 19 -5.91 -10.00 2.26
N ARG A 20 -5.92 -8.90 3.03
CA ARG A 20 -4.78 -8.51 3.86
C ARG A 20 -4.45 -9.55 4.91
N ASN A 21 -5.44 -10.01 5.67
CA ASN A 21 -5.23 -11.07 6.67
C ASN A 21 -4.63 -12.33 6.06
N SER A 22 -5.04 -12.67 4.82
CA SER A 22 -4.48 -13.83 4.10
C SER A 22 -3.02 -13.60 3.70
N ILE A 23 -2.65 -12.38 3.29
CA ILE A 23 -1.28 -12.00 2.93
C ILE A 23 -0.39 -11.94 4.17
N GLU A 24 -0.89 -11.36 5.27
CA GLU A 24 -0.16 -11.19 6.52
C GLU A 24 -0.08 -12.51 7.34
N GLY A 25 -0.86 -13.52 6.96
CA GLY A 25 -0.92 -14.78 7.68
C GLY A 25 -1.81 -14.76 8.92
N GLU A 26 -2.64 -13.73 9.06
CA GLU A 26 -3.60 -13.58 10.15
C GLU A 26 -4.82 -14.46 9.93
N VAL A 27 -4.61 -15.80 9.99
CA VAL A 27 -5.62 -16.79 9.64
C VAL A 27 -6.40 -17.36 10.83
N LYS A 28 -6.00 -17.02 12.06
CA LYS A 28 -6.65 -17.54 13.27
C LYS A 28 -8.17 -17.32 13.29
N GLY A 29 -8.64 -16.18 12.80
CA GLY A 29 -10.07 -15.86 12.71
C GLY A 29 -10.85 -16.68 11.67
N TYR A 30 -10.16 -17.43 10.79
CA TYR A 30 -10.79 -18.26 9.75
C TYR A 30 -10.78 -19.75 10.06
N VAL A 31 -10.18 -20.14 11.19
CA VAL A 31 -10.18 -21.53 11.66
C VAL A 31 -11.52 -21.83 12.34
N PRO A 32 -12.38 -22.70 11.76
CA PRO A 32 -13.68 -22.98 12.34
C PRO A 32 -13.56 -23.78 13.64
N ARG A 33 -14.39 -23.44 14.61
CA ARG A 33 -14.52 -24.23 15.82
C ARG A 33 -15.26 -25.53 15.49
N LEU A 34 -14.74 -26.64 15.98
CA LEU A 34 -15.42 -27.95 15.85
C LEU A 34 -16.61 -28.06 16.82
N ALA A 35 -17.59 -28.87 16.44
CA ALA A 35 -18.70 -29.20 17.35
C ALA A 35 -18.14 -29.82 18.62
N ASP A 36 -18.74 -29.47 19.76
CA ASP A 36 -18.40 -29.99 21.10
C ASP A 36 -16.98 -29.62 21.62
N GLN A 37 -16.25 -28.76 20.94
CA GLN A 37 -14.93 -28.28 21.39
C GLN A 37 -15.07 -27.25 22.50
N SER A 38 -14.41 -27.47 23.63
CA SER A 38 -14.36 -26.50 24.74
C SER A 38 -13.55 -25.23 24.33
N ASN A 39 -13.67 -24.15 25.12
CA ASN A 39 -12.92 -22.93 24.85
C ASN A 39 -11.40 -23.13 24.92
N ASP A 40 -10.92 -23.95 25.84
CA ASP A 40 -9.49 -24.19 26.03
C ASP A 40 -8.93 -25.09 24.92
N GLU A 41 -9.69 -26.10 24.50
CA GLU A 41 -9.34 -26.92 23.34
C GLU A 41 -9.33 -26.11 22.05
N TYR A 42 -10.29 -25.19 21.86
CA TYR A 42 -10.30 -24.31 20.70
C TYR A 42 -9.09 -23.35 20.69
N LYS A 43 -8.75 -22.76 21.84
CA LYS A 43 -7.51 -21.94 21.94
C LYS A 43 -6.27 -22.75 21.59
N ALA A 44 -6.11 -23.93 22.16
CA ALA A 44 -5.00 -24.81 21.85
C ALA A 44 -5.00 -25.24 20.36
N TYR A 45 -6.18 -25.40 19.76
CA TYR A 45 -6.35 -25.75 18.36
C TYR A 45 -5.86 -24.63 17.43
N ILE A 46 -6.25 -23.37 17.67
CA ILE A 46 -5.86 -22.23 16.84
C ILE A 46 -4.39 -21.79 17.04
N GLU A 47 -3.72 -22.25 18.11
CA GLU A 47 -2.29 -22.00 18.35
C GLU A 47 -1.36 -23.01 17.64
N ARG A 48 -1.88 -24.19 17.30
CA ARG A 48 -1.10 -25.30 16.73
C ARG A 48 -0.86 -25.23 15.22
N PRO A 49 -1.77 -24.69 14.37
CA PRO A 49 -1.62 -24.80 12.93
C PRO A 49 -0.38 -24.07 12.42
N SER A 50 0.44 -24.80 11.67
CA SER A 50 1.44 -24.20 10.82
C SER A 50 0.75 -23.68 9.56
N PHE A 51 0.69 -22.36 9.38
CA PHE A 51 0.11 -21.75 8.20
C PHE A 51 1.18 -21.58 7.11
N PHE A 52 0.96 -22.25 5.99
CA PHE A 52 1.76 -22.04 4.80
C PHE A 52 1.17 -20.86 4.01
N ASN A 53 1.80 -19.68 4.12
CA ASN A 53 1.34 -18.47 3.44
C ASN A 53 1.64 -18.50 1.93
N ALA A 54 0.87 -19.29 1.18
CA ALA A 54 0.97 -19.33 -0.27
C ALA A 54 0.57 -18.00 -0.92
N THR A 55 -0.36 -17.25 -0.31
CA THR A 55 -0.86 -15.97 -0.83
C THR A 55 0.25 -14.93 -0.86
N SER A 56 0.97 -14.73 0.24
CA SER A 56 2.10 -13.80 0.29
C SER A 56 3.18 -14.19 -0.72
N ARG A 57 3.56 -15.47 -0.74
CA ARG A 57 4.57 -15.96 -1.68
C ARG A 57 4.19 -15.75 -3.15
N THR A 58 2.90 -15.92 -3.48
CA THR A 58 2.40 -15.67 -4.84
C THR A 58 2.44 -14.18 -5.17
N LEU A 59 2.04 -13.32 -4.21
CA LEU A 59 2.12 -11.87 -4.37
C LEU A 59 3.58 -11.44 -4.62
N ASP A 60 4.51 -11.89 -3.78
CA ASP A 60 5.94 -11.56 -3.91
C ASP A 60 6.52 -12.02 -5.24
N ALA A 61 6.15 -13.25 -5.68
CA ALA A 61 6.58 -13.79 -6.97
C ALA A 61 6.05 -12.96 -8.15
N LEU A 62 4.77 -12.55 -8.12
CA LEU A 62 4.17 -11.72 -9.17
C LEU A 62 4.80 -10.33 -9.21
N VAL A 63 5.01 -9.70 -8.06
CA VAL A 63 5.72 -8.42 -7.97
C VAL A 63 7.14 -8.55 -8.50
N GLY A 64 7.86 -9.60 -8.11
CA GLY A 64 9.20 -9.89 -8.61
C GLY A 64 9.25 -10.11 -10.12
N LEU A 65 8.24 -10.77 -10.71
CA LEU A 65 8.13 -10.94 -12.16
C LEU A 65 7.87 -9.62 -12.89
N ILE A 66 6.95 -8.79 -12.38
CA ILE A 66 6.62 -7.50 -12.98
C ILE A 66 7.84 -6.56 -12.97
N HIS A 67 8.57 -6.54 -11.85
CA HIS A 67 9.75 -5.68 -11.65
C HIS A 67 11.08 -6.40 -11.90
N SER A 68 11.08 -7.50 -12.68
CA SER A 68 12.29 -8.28 -12.98
C SER A 68 13.25 -7.57 -13.94
N LYS A 69 12.77 -6.58 -14.67
CA LYS A 69 13.56 -5.72 -15.54
C LYS A 69 13.46 -4.29 -15.07
N GLU A 70 14.56 -3.58 -15.13
CA GLU A 70 14.59 -2.15 -14.90
C GLU A 70 13.64 -1.42 -15.86
N ALA A 71 12.85 -0.50 -15.31
CA ALA A 71 11.97 0.33 -16.12
C ALA A 71 12.78 1.36 -16.91
N GLU A 72 12.48 1.53 -18.18
CA GLU A 72 13.02 2.65 -18.97
C GLU A 72 12.23 3.91 -18.61
N ILE A 73 12.86 4.79 -17.82
CA ILE A 73 12.24 6.03 -17.35
C ILE A 73 12.77 7.20 -18.17
N ASN A 74 11.91 7.74 -19.02
CA ASN A 74 12.28 8.90 -19.87
C ASN A 74 11.50 10.13 -19.41
N ILE A 75 12.12 10.96 -18.59
CA ILE A 75 11.54 12.17 -18.01
C ILE A 75 12.38 13.40 -18.35
N PRO A 76 11.78 14.59 -18.48
CA PRO A 76 12.50 15.83 -18.69
C PRO A 76 13.52 16.10 -17.57
N SER A 77 14.68 16.63 -17.93
CA SER A 77 15.77 16.93 -16.98
C SER A 77 15.36 17.86 -15.84
N GLN A 78 14.37 18.74 -16.07
CA GLN A 78 13.87 19.70 -15.08
C GLN A 78 13.18 19.03 -13.89
N ILE A 79 12.68 17.80 -14.07
CA ILE A 79 11.98 17.03 -13.03
C ILE A 79 12.68 15.71 -12.68
N ALA A 80 13.88 15.49 -13.22
CA ALA A 80 14.65 14.25 -13.00
C ALA A 80 14.90 13.99 -11.50
N LEU A 81 15.23 15.03 -10.73
CA LEU A 81 15.42 14.94 -9.28
C LEU A 81 14.17 14.48 -8.52
N MET A 82 12.98 14.69 -9.10
CA MET A 82 11.74 14.20 -8.46
C MET A 82 11.63 12.68 -8.54
N ALA A 83 12.26 12.03 -9.51
CA ALA A 83 12.24 10.57 -9.62
C ALA A 83 13.11 9.88 -8.56
N GLU A 84 14.12 10.58 -8.04
CA GLU A 84 15.00 10.07 -6.99
C GLU A 84 14.33 10.11 -5.60
N ASN A 85 13.35 11.00 -5.42
CA ASN A 85 12.58 11.12 -4.17
C ASN A 85 11.18 11.64 -4.48
N ILE A 86 10.29 10.75 -4.92
CA ILE A 86 8.94 11.11 -5.39
C ILE A 86 7.96 11.42 -4.25
N THR A 87 8.17 10.83 -3.07
CA THR A 87 7.27 10.92 -1.91
C THR A 87 7.65 12.02 -0.91
N LEU A 88 8.85 12.58 -0.99
CA LEU A 88 9.56 13.37 0.03
C LEU A 88 10.05 12.56 1.26
N ASP A 89 9.88 11.25 1.22
CA ASP A 89 10.32 10.30 2.28
C ASP A 89 11.46 9.40 1.75
N ASP A 90 12.23 9.90 0.76
CA ASP A 90 13.37 9.25 0.08
C ASP A 90 13.02 8.00 -0.75
N ASP A 91 11.75 7.82 -1.12
CA ASP A 91 11.35 6.77 -2.06
C ASP A 91 11.66 7.19 -3.51
N THR A 92 12.33 6.31 -4.24
CA THR A 92 12.50 6.48 -5.69
C THR A 92 11.19 6.23 -6.42
N LEU A 93 11.09 6.70 -7.66
CA LEU A 93 9.94 6.43 -8.51
C LEU A 93 9.75 4.92 -8.74
N GLU A 94 10.84 4.14 -8.82
CA GLU A 94 10.79 2.68 -8.97
C GLU A 94 10.24 2.00 -7.72
N ASP A 95 10.73 2.37 -6.53
CA ASP A 95 10.23 1.84 -5.26
C ASP A 95 8.76 2.19 -5.06
N PHE A 96 8.39 3.42 -5.38
CA PHE A 96 7.00 3.87 -5.33
C PHE A 96 6.11 3.05 -6.28
N ALA A 97 6.54 2.82 -7.53
CA ALA A 97 5.81 1.99 -8.50
C ALA A 97 5.69 0.54 -8.03
N LYS A 98 6.74 -0.01 -7.41
CA LYS A 98 6.72 -1.35 -6.83
C LYS A 98 5.72 -1.45 -5.68
N ASN A 99 5.72 -0.48 -4.77
CA ASN A 99 4.77 -0.42 -3.67
C ASN A 99 3.31 -0.29 -4.16
N LEU A 100 3.07 0.51 -5.20
CA LEU A 100 1.76 0.59 -5.88
C LEU A 100 1.33 -0.76 -6.46
N THR A 101 2.26 -1.48 -7.09
CA THR A 101 2.00 -2.80 -7.66
C THR A 101 1.61 -3.80 -6.58
N VAL A 102 2.32 -3.80 -5.45
CA VAL A 102 1.99 -4.66 -4.28
C VAL A 102 0.57 -4.37 -3.81
N GLU A 103 0.20 -3.11 -3.58
CA GLU A 103 -1.13 -2.73 -3.10
C GLU A 103 -2.23 -3.05 -4.13
N ALA A 104 -1.98 -2.81 -5.41
CA ALA A 104 -2.93 -3.12 -6.49
C ALA A 104 -3.19 -4.63 -6.60
N LEU A 105 -2.16 -5.46 -6.50
CA LEU A 105 -2.30 -6.92 -6.53
C LEU A 105 -2.93 -7.48 -5.25
N ALA A 106 -2.66 -6.84 -4.10
CA ALA A 106 -3.16 -7.31 -2.81
C ALA A 106 -4.69 -7.17 -2.68
N VAL A 107 -5.24 -6.01 -3.06
CA VAL A 107 -6.66 -5.68 -2.82
C VAL A 107 -7.40 -5.14 -4.05
N GLY A 108 -6.73 -4.98 -5.18
CA GLY A 108 -7.31 -4.50 -6.43
C GLY A 108 -7.64 -3.00 -6.46
N ARG A 109 -7.23 -2.24 -5.45
CA ARG A 109 -7.44 -0.79 -5.36
C ARG A 109 -6.32 -0.11 -4.62
N VAL A 110 -5.77 0.93 -5.23
CA VAL A 110 -4.78 1.82 -4.63
C VAL A 110 -5.03 3.23 -5.20
N GLY A 111 -4.77 4.27 -4.42
CA GLY A 111 -4.87 5.65 -4.87
C GLY A 111 -3.52 6.33 -4.84
N VAL A 112 -3.29 7.22 -5.79
CA VAL A 112 -2.15 8.13 -5.79
C VAL A 112 -2.69 9.54 -5.77
N LEU A 113 -2.27 10.31 -4.79
CA LEU A 113 -2.49 11.75 -4.73
C LEU A 113 -1.18 12.44 -5.10
N VAL A 114 -1.26 13.32 -6.10
CA VAL A 114 -0.18 14.27 -6.37
C VAL A 114 -0.57 15.58 -5.71
N ASP A 115 0.26 16.04 -4.80
CA ASP A 115 0.02 17.25 -4.02
C ASP A 115 1.27 18.13 -4.02
N MET A 116 1.12 19.34 -3.53
CA MET A 116 2.20 20.32 -3.44
C MET A 116 2.00 21.16 -2.19
N PRO A 117 3.08 21.49 -1.44
CA PRO A 117 2.98 22.37 -0.28
C PRO A 117 2.30 23.70 -0.63
N SER A 118 1.26 24.06 0.13
CA SER A 118 0.52 25.31 -0.04
C SER A 118 1.28 26.48 0.56
N VAL A 119 2.25 26.98 -0.19
CA VAL A 119 3.09 28.13 0.21
C VAL A 119 3.11 29.18 -0.89
N ASP A 120 3.24 30.44 -0.52
CA ASP A 120 3.46 31.52 -1.47
C ASP A 120 4.92 31.46 -1.99
N ARG A 121 5.08 30.88 -3.18
CA ARG A 121 6.41 30.70 -3.80
C ARG A 121 7.13 32.01 -4.11
N SER A 122 6.43 33.13 -4.18
CA SER A 122 7.07 34.44 -4.42
C SER A 122 7.99 34.86 -3.27
N GLN A 123 7.82 34.28 -2.10
CA GLN A 123 8.62 34.57 -0.90
C GLN A 123 9.91 33.75 -0.80
N TYR A 124 10.13 32.80 -1.72
CA TYR A 124 11.29 31.90 -1.68
C TYR A 124 12.12 32.01 -2.97
N THR A 125 13.43 32.04 -2.81
CA THR A 125 14.35 31.83 -3.93
C THR A 125 14.30 30.35 -4.37
N GLN A 126 14.75 30.06 -5.60
CA GLN A 126 14.80 28.67 -6.07
C GLN A 126 15.62 27.77 -5.14
N ALA A 127 16.78 28.23 -4.68
CA ALA A 127 17.63 27.47 -3.75
C ALA A 127 16.95 27.21 -2.39
N GLN A 128 16.17 28.17 -1.88
CA GLN A 128 15.39 27.99 -0.65
C GLN A 128 14.23 27.01 -0.86
N ALA A 129 13.54 27.10 -2.00
CA ALA A 129 12.45 26.18 -2.34
C ALA A 129 12.96 24.73 -2.48
N GLU A 130 14.12 24.52 -3.07
CA GLU A 130 14.79 23.21 -3.15
C GLU A 130 15.19 22.70 -1.75
N ALA A 131 15.85 23.52 -0.94
CA ALA A 131 16.28 23.16 0.41
C ALA A 131 15.09 22.80 1.34
N LEU A 132 13.93 23.44 1.15
CA LEU A 132 12.71 23.20 1.91
C LEU A 132 11.78 22.14 1.24
N ASN A 133 12.21 21.50 0.18
CA ASN A 133 11.41 20.53 -0.58
C ASN A 133 10.03 21.07 -1.01
N LEU A 134 9.96 22.37 -1.39
CA LEU A 134 8.72 23.02 -1.86
C LEU A 134 8.43 22.63 -3.31
N ARG A 135 8.20 21.34 -3.54
CA ARG A 135 7.96 20.75 -4.85
C ARG A 135 6.75 19.79 -4.82
N PRO A 136 6.17 19.48 -5.96
CA PRO A 136 5.16 18.42 -6.03
C PRO A 136 5.72 17.09 -5.54
N TYR A 137 4.86 16.31 -4.91
CA TYR A 137 5.16 14.97 -4.41
C TYR A 137 3.97 14.05 -4.62
N ALA A 138 4.21 12.76 -4.64
CA ALA A 138 3.17 11.75 -4.74
C ALA A 138 3.02 11.03 -3.39
N ARG A 139 1.76 10.75 -3.01
CA ARG A 139 1.45 9.91 -1.86
C ARG A 139 0.53 8.77 -2.25
N MET A 140 0.86 7.59 -1.75
CA MET A 140 0.03 6.41 -1.92
C MET A 140 -1.02 6.32 -0.81
N TYR A 141 -2.24 5.98 -1.21
CA TYR A 141 -3.35 5.71 -0.29
C TYR A 141 -3.85 4.29 -0.50
N LYS A 142 -3.88 3.53 0.57
CA LYS A 142 -4.45 2.18 0.59
C LYS A 142 -5.97 2.24 0.34
N ALA A 143 -6.53 1.15 -0.17
CA ALA A 143 -7.95 1.06 -0.50
C ALA A 143 -8.86 1.48 0.66
N GLU A 144 -8.48 1.13 1.89
CA GLU A 144 -9.20 1.39 3.14
C GLU A 144 -9.18 2.86 3.56
N SER A 145 -8.24 3.65 3.04
CA SER A 145 -8.15 5.10 3.33
C SER A 145 -8.95 5.96 2.36
N ILE A 146 -9.46 5.37 1.27
CA ILE A 146 -10.19 6.07 0.22
C ILE A 146 -11.69 5.82 0.42
N VAL A 147 -12.32 6.69 1.20
CA VAL A 147 -13.70 6.57 1.69
C VAL A 147 -14.70 7.23 0.74
#